data_c2fbd542e26f7ae83f9fb6adcb90b2df
#
_entry.id   c2fbd542e26f7ae83f9fb6adcb90b2df
#
_cell.length_a   1.000
_cell.length_b   1.000
_cell.length_c   1.000
_cell.angle_alpha   90.00
_cell.angle_beta   90.00
_cell.angle_gamma   90.00
#
_symmetry.space_group_name_H-M   'P 1'
#
loop_
_entity.id
_entity.type
_entity.pdbx_description
1 polymer ?
#
loop_
_entity_poly.entity_id
_entity_poly.type
_entity_poly.pdbx_seq_one_letter_code
_entity_poly.pdbx_strand_id
1 'polypeptide(L)'
;VHGEYKVPGGKLVVVDLEVEDGRIAQFRLAGDFFLEPDTALDAINAAVNGLPVETDASGIAAVVRGALPEGAQLLGFTPEAVGTTVRRALVTAPGWRDFDWEIVHDKAVSPSMNLALDEVLTSRVGEGRRRPTLRIWEWDGSAVVIGSFQSYRNEVDPEGAARHGFEVVRRISGGGAMLIPAGQIITYSLYVPASLVQGMTFADSY
;
A
#
# COMPACT_ATOMS: atom_id res chain seq x y z
N VAL A 1 -17.82 5.67 12.21
CA VAL A 1 -16.50 5.12 11.80
C VAL A 1 -15.62 6.24 11.31
N HIS A 2 -14.31 6.06 11.43
CA HIS A 2 -13.28 7.04 11.16
C HIS A 2 -12.33 6.53 10.06
N GLY A 3 -11.89 7.42 9.17
CA GLY A 3 -10.92 7.11 8.14
C GLY A 3 -9.97 8.28 7.87
N GLU A 4 -8.72 7.95 7.58
CA GLU A 4 -7.69 8.93 7.29
C GLU A 4 -6.92 8.55 6.01
N TYR A 5 -6.54 9.58 5.25
CA TYR A 5 -5.67 9.41 4.10
C TYR A 5 -4.76 10.63 3.93
N LYS A 6 -3.45 10.40 3.99
CA LYS A 6 -2.44 11.42 3.64
C LYS A 6 -2.23 11.39 2.14
N VAL A 7 -2.62 12.46 1.46
CA VAL A 7 -2.42 12.59 0.01
C VAL A 7 -0.93 12.73 -0.29
N PRO A 8 -0.36 11.93 -1.19
CA PRO A 8 1.04 12.06 -1.58
C PRO A 8 1.35 13.47 -2.11
N GLY A 9 2.33 14.13 -1.51
CA GLY A 9 2.64 15.53 -1.82
C GLY A 9 1.56 16.54 -1.44
N GLY A 10 0.47 16.09 -0.83
CA GLY A 10 -0.67 16.89 -0.43
C GLY A 10 -0.89 16.95 1.08
N LYS A 11 -2.15 17.03 1.47
CA LYS A 11 -2.60 17.22 2.84
C LYS A 11 -3.29 15.97 3.42
N LEU A 12 -3.53 15.97 4.72
CA LEU A 12 -4.31 14.93 5.38
C LEU A 12 -5.80 15.16 5.11
N VAL A 13 -6.48 14.09 4.70
CA VAL A 13 -7.92 14.01 4.55
C VAL A 13 -8.46 13.06 5.62
N VAL A 14 -9.45 13.52 6.36
CA VAL A 14 -10.10 12.78 7.44
C VAL A 14 -11.58 12.71 7.16
N VAL A 15 -12.21 11.58 7.38
CA VAL A 15 -13.66 11.44 7.36
C VAL A 15 -14.15 10.76 8.62
N ASP A 16 -15.23 11.28 9.17
CA ASP A 16 -16.07 10.64 10.17
C ASP A 16 -17.44 10.38 9.57
N LEU A 17 -17.99 9.20 9.80
CA LEU A 17 -19.31 8.85 9.30
C LEU A 17 -19.97 7.77 10.17
N GLU A 18 -21.26 7.64 10.03
CA GLU A 18 -22.04 6.51 10.54
C GLU A 18 -22.61 5.69 9.40
N VAL A 19 -23.07 4.49 9.69
CA VAL A 19 -23.76 3.63 8.72
C VAL A 19 -25.15 3.35 9.27
N GLU A 20 -26.17 3.77 8.52
CA GLU A 20 -27.57 3.52 8.84
C GLU A 20 -28.25 2.86 7.63
N ASP A 21 -28.88 1.73 7.83
CA ASP A 21 -29.61 0.97 6.80
C ASP A 21 -28.80 0.73 5.50
N GLY A 22 -27.50 0.44 5.63
CA GLY A 22 -26.61 0.20 4.49
C GLY A 22 -26.23 1.48 3.71
N ARG A 23 -26.44 2.64 4.31
CA ARG A 23 -26.11 3.94 3.73
C ARG A 23 -25.19 4.74 4.64
N ILE A 24 -24.39 5.61 4.03
CA ILE A 24 -23.54 6.56 4.74
C ILE A 24 -24.44 7.61 5.40
N ALA A 25 -24.28 7.81 6.70
CA ALA A 25 -24.97 8.81 7.49
C ALA A 25 -23.96 9.67 8.28
N GLN A 26 -24.38 10.86 8.67
CA GLN A 26 -23.59 11.80 9.48
C GLN A 26 -22.15 12.03 8.94
N PHE A 27 -22.01 12.02 7.60
CA PHE A 27 -20.72 12.19 6.96
C PHE A 27 -20.12 13.57 7.23
N ARG A 28 -18.86 13.58 7.64
CA ARG A 28 -18.10 14.78 7.90
C ARG A 28 -16.70 14.66 7.31
N LEU A 29 -16.38 15.53 6.37
CA LEU A 29 -15.04 15.71 5.82
C LEU A 29 -14.26 16.72 6.64
N ALA A 30 -13.02 16.41 7.00
CA ALA A 30 -12.10 17.29 7.72
C ALA A 30 -10.66 17.05 7.22
N GLY A 31 -9.73 17.88 7.65
CA GLY A 31 -8.31 17.74 7.30
C GLY A 31 -7.54 19.04 7.45
N ASP A 32 -6.28 19.00 7.04
CA ASP A 32 -5.38 20.17 7.03
C ASP A 32 -5.32 20.86 5.66
N PHE A 33 -6.25 20.53 4.76
CA PHE A 33 -6.39 21.08 3.41
C PHE A 33 -7.13 22.43 3.39
N PHE A 34 -7.09 23.10 2.23
CA PHE A 34 -7.88 24.31 1.98
C PHE A 34 -8.90 24.05 0.87
N LEU A 35 -10.07 24.65 1.03
CA LEU A 35 -11.21 24.53 0.10
C LEU A 35 -11.89 25.88 -0.03
N GLU A 36 -12.05 26.35 -1.25
CA GLU A 36 -12.75 27.59 -1.57
C GLU A 36 -13.83 27.34 -2.64
N PRO A 37 -15.03 27.90 -2.50
CA PRO A 37 -15.54 28.63 -1.33
C PRO A 37 -15.82 27.68 -0.14
N ASP A 38 -15.92 28.20 1.07
CA ASP A 38 -16.20 27.41 2.30
C ASP A 38 -17.47 26.56 2.16
N THR A 39 -18.47 27.05 1.41
CA THR A 39 -19.73 26.31 1.15
C THR A 39 -19.52 25.00 0.38
N ALA A 40 -18.37 24.81 -0.29
CA ALA A 40 -18.08 23.57 -0.98
C ALA A 40 -17.89 22.40 0.01
N LEU A 41 -17.44 22.64 1.24
CA LEU A 41 -17.34 21.61 2.26
C LEU A 41 -18.72 21.05 2.64
N ASP A 42 -19.69 21.93 2.85
CA ASP A 42 -21.07 21.54 3.16
C ASP A 42 -21.72 20.79 1.99
N ALA A 43 -21.44 21.24 0.76
CA ALA A 43 -21.92 20.59 -0.45
C ALA A 43 -21.37 19.15 -0.59
N ILE A 44 -20.07 18.95 -0.32
CA ILE A 44 -19.45 17.63 -0.30
C ILE A 44 -20.07 16.75 0.79
N ASN A 45 -20.20 17.27 2.00
CA ASN A 45 -20.79 16.53 3.13
C ASN A 45 -22.23 16.09 2.81
N ALA A 46 -23.04 16.98 2.27
CA ALA A 46 -24.41 16.68 1.88
C ALA A 46 -24.48 15.62 0.77
N ALA A 47 -23.62 15.70 -0.23
CA ALA A 47 -23.64 14.81 -1.39
C ALA A 47 -23.21 13.38 -1.06
N VAL A 48 -22.30 13.19 -0.11
CA VAL A 48 -21.85 11.85 0.31
C VAL A 48 -22.84 11.20 1.28
N ASN A 49 -23.59 11.98 2.05
CA ASN A 49 -24.65 11.45 2.90
C ASN A 49 -25.73 10.76 2.05
N GLY A 50 -26.17 9.59 2.49
CA GLY A 50 -27.17 8.77 1.82
C GLY A 50 -26.65 7.87 0.72
N LEU A 51 -25.35 7.93 0.37
CA LEU A 51 -24.77 6.99 -0.58
C LEU A 51 -24.78 5.55 0.01
N PRO A 52 -25.02 4.53 -0.85
CA PRO A 52 -24.86 3.13 -0.44
C PRO A 52 -23.42 2.86 0.02
N VAL A 53 -23.24 2.07 1.07
CA VAL A 53 -21.92 1.70 1.59
C VAL A 53 -21.07 0.89 0.59
N GLU A 54 -21.71 0.29 -0.40
CA GLU A 54 -21.05 -0.46 -1.49
C GLU A 54 -20.46 0.46 -2.56
N THR A 55 -20.78 1.77 -2.56
CA THR A 55 -20.25 2.71 -3.55
C THR A 55 -18.72 2.69 -3.50
N ASP A 56 -18.10 2.43 -4.63
CA ASP A 56 -16.65 2.37 -4.73
C ASP A 56 -16.00 3.77 -4.64
N ALA A 57 -14.67 3.81 -4.47
CA ALA A 57 -13.94 5.07 -4.33
C ALA A 57 -14.13 5.98 -5.54
N SER A 58 -14.25 5.43 -6.74
CA SER A 58 -14.43 6.19 -7.98
C SER A 58 -15.83 6.80 -8.06
N GLY A 59 -16.85 6.07 -7.64
CA GLY A 59 -18.22 6.55 -7.54
C GLY A 59 -18.36 7.69 -6.53
N ILE A 60 -17.77 7.54 -5.35
CA ILE A 60 -17.73 8.59 -4.33
C ILE A 60 -17.01 9.83 -4.88
N ALA A 61 -15.85 9.66 -5.52
CA ALA A 61 -15.10 10.76 -6.13
C ALA A 61 -15.93 11.50 -7.20
N ALA A 62 -16.70 10.77 -8.00
CA ALA A 62 -17.59 11.37 -9.01
C ALA A 62 -18.70 12.21 -8.35
N VAL A 63 -19.30 11.71 -7.28
CA VAL A 63 -20.31 12.46 -6.50
C VAL A 63 -19.72 13.71 -5.88
N VAL A 64 -18.54 13.61 -5.25
CA VAL A 64 -17.83 14.78 -4.68
C VAL A 64 -17.54 15.80 -5.77
N ARG A 65 -17.03 15.37 -6.93
CA ARG A 65 -16.75 16.28 -8.06
C ARG A 65 -18.00 16.97 -8.58
N GLY A 66 -19.10 16.25 -8.66
CA GLY A 66 -20.39 16.80 -9.10
C GLY A 66 -21.04 17.78 -8.10
N ALA A 67 -20.67 17.68 -6.82
CA ALA A 67 -21.18 18.56 -5.76
C ALA A 67 -20.41 19.88 -5.63
N LEU A 68 -19.20 19.97 -6.23
CA LEU A 68 -18.39 21.18 -6.14
C LEU A 68 -19.03 22.33 -6.89
N PRO A 69 -19.11 23.53 -6.29
CA PRO A 69 -19.53 24.74 -6.98
C PRO A 69 -18.61 25.05 -8.16
N GLU A 70 -19.13 25.75 -9.16
CA GLU A 70 -18.32 26.23 -10.28
C GLU A 70 -17.17 27.12 -9.78
N GLY A 71 -15.95 26.82 -10.24
CA GLY A 71 -14.74 27.53 -9.82
C GLY A 71 -14.18 27.13 -8.46
N ALA A 72 -14.71 26.10 -7.82
CA ALA A 72 -14.15 25.62 -6.55
C ALA A 72 -12.68 25.21 -6.66
N GLN A 73 -11.89 25.64 -5.68
CA GLN A 73 -10.47 25.31 -5.59
C GLN A 73 -10.20 24.37 -4.42
N LEU A 74 -9.59 23.22 -4.73
CA LEU A 74 -9.15 22.23 -3.76
C LEU A 74 -7.62 22.28 -3.66
N LEU A 75 -7.10 22.64 -2.50
CA LEU A 75 -5.66 22.74 -2.26
C LEU A 75 -5.20 21.67 -1.27
N GLY A 76 -4.39 20.74 -1.77
CA GLY A 76 -3.79 19.68 -0.96
C GLY A 76 -4.59 18.36 -0.91
N PHE A 77 -5.74 18.29 -1.59
CA PHE A 77 -6.51 17.06 -1.74
C PHE A 77 -7.27 17.02 -3.08
N THR A 78 -7.87 15.87 -3.39
CA THR A 78 -8.68 15.66 -4.60
C THR A 78 -9.96 14.91 -4.27
N PRO A 79 -10.99 14.92 -5.15
CA PRO A 79 -12.17 14.07 -4.98
C PRO A 79 -11.84 12.59 -4.81
N GLU A 80 -10.79 12.10 -5.48
CA GLU A 80 -10.32 10.72 -5.37
C GLU A 80 -9.80 10.42 -3.96
N ALA A 81 -9.09 11.38 -3.35
CA ALA A 81 -8.63 11.25 -1.97
C ALA A 81 -9.80 11.10 -0.99
N VAL A 82 -10.89 11.85 -1.20
CA VAL A 82 -12.11 11.71 -0.40
C VAL A 82 -12.71 10.31 -0.59
N GLY A 83 -12.85 9.84 -1.82
CA GLY A 83 -13.35 8.50 -2.12
C GLY A 83 -12.52 7.39 -1.45
N THR A 84 -11.19 7.52 -1.51
CA THR A 84 -10.26 6.60 -0.83
C THR A 84 -10.45 6.64 0.69
N THR A 85 -10.59 7.83 1.27
CA THR A 85 -10.74 7.99 2.73
C THR A 85 -12.06 7.40 3.22
N VAL A 86 -13.16 7.62 2.49
CA VAL A 86 -14.47 7.03 2.79
C VAL A 86 -14.40 5.50 2.73
N ARG A 87 -13.77 4.94 1.69
CA ARG A 87 -13.61 3.48 1.61
C ARG A 87 -12.79 2.92 2.76
N ARG A 88 -11.75 3.62 3.20
CA ARG A 88 -10.97 3.24 4.39
C ARG A 88 -11.81 3.27 5.67
N ALA A 89 -12.69 4.24 5.81
CA ALA A 89 -13.62 4.32 6.95
C ALA A 89 -14.65 3.19 6.94
N LEU A 90 -15.24 2.91 5.78
CA LEU A 90 -16.31 1.90 5.61
C LEU A 90 -15.79 0.45 5.64
N VAL A 91 -14.64 0.23 5.01
CA VAL A 91 -13.89 -1.00 5.24
C VAL A 91 -13.18 -0.73 6.57
N THR A 92 -13.57 -1.41 7.62
CA THR A 92 -12.81 -1.47 8.86
C THR A 92 -11.52 -2.23 8.55
N ALA A 93 -10.67 -1.63 7.71
CA ALA A 93 -9.36 -2.18 7.44
C ALA A 93 -8.62 -2.07 8.77
N PRO A 94 -8.20 -3.19 9.35
CA PRO A 94 -7.42 -3.15 10.57
C PRO A 94 -6.19 -2.27 10.30
N GLY A 95 -5.97 -1.29 11.16
CA GLY A 95 -4.79 -0.45 11.10
C GLY A 95 -3.54 -1.23 11.50
N TRP A 96 -2.37 -0.67 11.29
CA TRP A 96 -1.09 -1.29 11.67
C TRP A 96 -1.05 -1.74 13.14
N ARG A 97 -1.76 -1.06 14.04
CA ARG A 97 -1.82 -1.33 15.48
C ARG A 97 -2.76 -2.46 15.87
N ASP A 98 -3.64 -2.86 14.96
CA ASP A 98 -4.66 -3.88 15.22
C ASP A 98 -4.14 -5.30 14.96
N PHE A 99 -2.89 -5.42 14.46
CA PHE A 99 -2.24 -6.69 14.22
C PHE A 99 -1.20 -7.02 15.30
N ASP A 100 -1.16 -8.29 15.64
CA ASP A 100 -0.06 -8.87 16.41
C ASP A 100 1.08 -9.23 15.45
N TRP A 101 2.12 -8.41 15.47
CA TRP A 101 3.26 -8.50 14.54
C TRP A 101 4.27 -9.56 14.96
N GLU A 102 4.81 -10.26 14.00
CA GLU A 102 5.98 -11.11 14.16
C GLU A 102 7.22 -10.44 13.58
N ILE A 103 8.33 -10.48 14.32
CA ILE A 103 9.64 -10.02 13.83
C ILE A 103 10.52 -11.26 13.69
N VAL A 104 11.05 -11.46 12.50
CA VAL A 104 11.95 -12.57 12.17
C VAL A 104 13.31 -11.98 11.79
N HIS A 105 14.34 -12.39 12.52
CA HIS A 105 15.74 -12.09 12.20
C HIS A 105 16.56 -13.34 12.45
N ASP A 106 16.68 -14.15 11.43
CA ASP A 106 17.38 -15.44 11.47
C ASP A 106 18.83 -15.26 10.97
N LYS A 107 19.61 -16.35 11.08
CA LYS A 107 20.95 -16.42 10.50
C LYS A 107 20.88 -16.22 8.98
N ALA A 108 21.95 -15.67 8.41
CA ALA A 108 22.13 -15.60 6.97
C ALA A 108 21.93 -16.96 6.31
N VAL A 109 21.23 -16.98 5.18
CA VAL A 109 20.99 -18.18 4.37
C VAL A 109 21.31 -17.91 2.90
N SER A 110 21.34 -18.97 2.08
CA SER A 110 21.65 -18.84 0.66
C SER A 110 20.67 -17.93 -0.09
N PRO A 111 21.11 -17.32 -1.19
CA PRO A 111 20.24 -16.45 -1.99
C PRO A 111 18.93 -17.11 -2.42
N SER A 112 18.99 -18.35 -2.91
CA SER A 112 17.81 -19.12 -3.29
C SER A 112 16.88 -19.38 -2.11
N MET A 113 17.42 -19.71 -0.92
CA MET A 113 16.62 -19.92 0.29
C MET A 113 15.96 -18.63 0.75
N ASN A 114 16.66 -17.48 0.69
CA ASN A 114 16.10 -16.18 1.05
C ASN A 114 14.86 -15.85 0.21
N LEU A 115 14.93 -16.07 -1.11
CA LEU A 115 13.79 -15.80 -2.01
C LEU A 115 12.66 -16.83 -1.85
N ALA A 116 12.97 -18.10 -1.60
CA ALA A 116 11.95 -19.10 -1.30
C ALA A 116 11.19 -18.77 0.00
N LEU A 117 11.89 -18.30 1.02
CA LEU A 117 11.25 -17.83 2.27
C LEU A 117 10.37 -16.60 2.02
N ASP A 118 10.83 -15.66 1.19
CA ASP A 118 10.07 -14.47 0.83
C ASP A 118 8.74 -14.85 0.15
N GLU A 119 8.77 -15.77 -0.79
CA GLU A 119 7.58 -16.30 -1.47
C GLU A 119 6.62 -17.01 -0.51
N VAL A 120 7.15 -17.93 0.32
CA VAL A 120 6.34 -18.69 1.29
C VAL A 120 5.71 -17.78 2.34
N LEU A 121 6.45 -16.80 2.86
CA LEU A 121 5.93 -15.87 3.87
C LEU A 121 4.85 -14.96 3.28
N THR A 122 5.06 -14.46 2.06
CA THR A 122 4.05 -13.67 1.33
C THR A 122 2.74 -14.46 1.19
N SER A 123 2.81 -15.72 0.72
CA SER A 123 1.64 -16.58 0.58
C SER A 123 0.94 -16.82 1.93
N ARG A 124 1.69 -17.20 2.96
CA ARG A 124 1.11 -17.55 4.26
C ARG A 124 0.46 -16.40 4.98
N VAL A 125 1.05 -15.19 4.91
CA VAL A 125 0.45 -13.98 5.48
C VAL A 125 -0.77 -13.55 4.66
N GLY A 126 -0.67 -13.58 3.34
CA GLY A 126 -1.80 -13.26 2.45
C GLY A 126 -3.01 -14.18 2.63
N GLU A 127 -2.79 -15.45 2.96
CA GLU A 127 -3.83 -16.44 3.25
C GLU A 127 -4.32 -16.44 4.72
N GLY A 128 -3.81 -15.55 5.55
CA GLY A 128 -4.15 -15.47 6.97
C GLY A 128 -3.62 -16.66 7.81
N ARG A 129 -2.70 -17.48 7.26
CA ARG A 129 -2.09 -18.62 7.93
C ARG A 129 -0.86 -18.26 8.77
N ARG A 130 -0.44 -16.99 8.70
CA ARG A 130 0.64 -16.42 9.50
C ARG A 130 0.31 -14.96 9.83
N ARG A 131 0.79 -14.49 10.97
CA ARG A 131 0.67 -13.08 11.38
C ARG A 131 1.44 -12.17 10.42
N PRO A 132 1.07 -10.89 10.30
CA PRO A 132 1.90 -9.90 9.63
C PRO A 132 3.32 -9.96 10.16
N THR A 133 4.29 -9.98 9.26
CA THR A 133 5.68 -10.29 9.62
C THR A 133 6.62 -9.25 9.04
N LEU A 134 7.49 -8.69 9.88
CA LEU A 134 8.71 -8.00 9.46
C LEU A 134 9.87 -8.98 9.50
N ARG A 135 10.46 -9.29 8.36
CA ARG A 135 11.67 -10.10 8.27
C ARG A 135 12.86 -9.22 7.95
N ILE A 136 13.90 -9.29 8.79
CA ILE A 136 15.22 -8.71 8.55
C ILE A 136 16.13 -9.88 8.22
N TRP A 137 16.87 -9.80 7.11
CA TRP A 137 17.62 -10.94 6.63
C TRP A 137 18.91 -10.55 5.90
N GLU A 138 19.85 -11.48 5.94
CA GLU A 138 21.20 -11.34 5.43
C GLU A 138 21.48 -12.44 4.40
N TRP A 139 22.54 -12.26 3.65
CA TRP A 139 22.92 -13.14 2.54
C TRP A 139 24.23 -13.84 2.89
N ASP A 140 24.23 -15.17 2.93
CA ASP A 140 25.44 -15.98 3.13
C ASP A 140 26.25 -16.19 1.84
N GLY A 141 25.65 -15.84 0.69
CA GLY A 141 26.27 -15.92 -0.62
C GLY A 141 26.01 -14.65 -1.45
N SER A 142 26.90 -14.37 -2.40
CA SER A 142 26.69 -13.28 -3.35
C SER A 142 25.68 -13.66 -4.42
N ALA A 143 24.82 -12.71 -4.83
CA ALA A 143 23.76 -12.95 -5.81
C ALA A 143 23.56 -11.82 -6.81
N VAL A 144 23.14 -12.20 -8.01
CA VAL A 144 22.44 -11.32 -8.96
C VAL A 144 20.95 -11.66 -8.84
N VAL A 145 20.17 -10.75 -8.26
CA VAL A 145 18.73 -10.92 -8.08
C VAL A 145 18.01 -10.22 -9.20
N ILE A 146 17.38 -10.96 -10.10
CA ILE A 146 16.57 -10.39 -11.19
C ILE A 146 15.08 -10.35 -10.82
N GLY A 147 14.38 -9.33 -11.33
CA GLY A 147 12.93 -9.19 -11.14
C GLY A 147 12.13 -10.23 -11.94
N SER A 148 10.88 -10.45 -11.54
CA SER A 148 10.01 -11.46 -12.14
C SER A 148 9.84 -11.33 -13.67
N PHE A 149 9.84 -10.11 -14.19
CA PHE A 149 9.64 -9.82 -15.62
C PHE A 149 10.93 -9.57 -16.41
N GLN A 150 12.09 -9.61 -15.76
CA GLN A 150 13.36 -9.37 -16.45
C GLN A 150 13.81 -10.59 -17.25
N SER A 151 14.42 -10.34 -18.42
CA SER A 151 15.02 -11.38 -19.24
C SER A 151 16.40 -11.76 -18.68
N TYR A 152 16.58 -13.02 -18.32
CA TYR A 152 17.89 -13.53 -17.88
C TYR A 152 19.01 -13.21 -18.88
N ARG A 153 18.74 -13.39 -20.21
CA ARG A 153 19.73 -13.18 -21.27
C ARG A 153 20.16 -11.73 -21.43
N ASN A 154 19.28 -10.79 -21.08
CA ASN A 154 19.55 -9.36 -21.28
C ASN A 154 20.16 -8.72 -20.03
N GLU A 155 19.89 -9.28 -18.85
CA GLU A 155 20.24 -8.66 -17.58
C GLU A 155 21.48 -9.28 -16.92
N VAL A 156 21.87 -10.49 -17.33
CA VAL A 156 22.93 -11.25 -16.67
C VAL A 156 24.01 -11.66 -17.66
N ASP A 157 25.27 -11.45 -17.29
CA ASP A 157 26.41 -12.13 -17.85
C ASP A 157 26.66 -13.43 -17.04
N PRO A 158 26.25 -14.61 -17.54
CA PRO A 158 26.37 -15.86 -16.79
C PRO A 158 27.83 -16.25 -16.49
N GLU A 159 28.73 -15.97 -17.44
CA GLU A 159 30.17 -16.28 -17.30
C GLU A 159 30.81 -15.35 -16.26
N GLY A 160 30.44 -14.06 -16.28
CA GLY A 160 30.86 -13.09 -15.28
C GLY A 160 30.32 -13.43 -13.90
N ALA A 161 29.03 -13.77 -13.77
CA ALA A 161 28.44 -14.19 -12.51
C ALA A 161 29.15 -15.43 -11.93
N ALA A 162 29.35 -16.46 -12.74
CA ALA A 162 30.04 -17.68 -12.32
C ALA A 162 31.50 -17.41 -11.92
N ARG A 163 32.21 -16.61 -12.71
CA ARG A 163 33.64 -16.25 -12.46
C ARG A 163 33.82 -15.51 -11.14
N HIS A 164 32.85 -14.71 -10.74
CA HIS A 164 32.86 -13.93 -9.49
C HIS A 164 32.11 -14.58 -8.34
N GLY A 165 31.60 -15.78 -8.51
CA GLY A 165 30.91 -16.54 -7.46
C GLY A 165 29.52 -15.99 -7.10
N PHE A 166 28.83 -15.34 -8.03
CA PHE A 166 27.47 -14.86 -7.83
C PHE A 166 26.46 -15.91 -8.28
N GLU A 167 25.54 -16.27 -7.38
CA GLU A 167 24.36 -17.05 -7.72
C GLU A 167 23.32 -16.15 -8.43
N VAL A 168 22.72 -16.62 -9.51
CA VAL A 168 21.66 -15.87 -10.18
C VAL A 168 20.31 -16.38 -9.74
N VAL A 169 19.52 -15.51 -9.13
CA VAL A 169 18.20 -15.86 -8.58
C VAL A 169 17.12 -14.89 -9.07
N ARG A 170 15.88 -15.35 -9.13
CA ARG A 170 14.72 -14.53 -9.55
C ARG A 170 13.75 -14.35 -8.41
N ARG A 171 13.41 -13.10 -8.10
CA ARG A 171 12.37 -12.78 -7.11
C ARG A 171 10.97 -12.76 -7.74
N ILE A 172 9.94 -12.95 -6.91
CA ILE A 172 8.52 -12.91 -7.32
C ILE A 172 8.03 -11.51 -7.67
N SER A 173 8.67 -10.47 -7.13
CA SER A 173 8.31 -9.07 -7.40
C SER A 173 9.01 -8.52 -8.64
N GLY A 174 8.44 -7.45 -9.23
CA GLY A 174 9.03 -6.73 -10.37
C GLY A 174 10.26 -5.89 -9.98
N GLY A 175 10.64 -4.98 -10.87
CA GLY A 175 11.79 -4.08 -10.68
C GLY A 175 13.07 -4.56 -11.37
N GLY A 176 14.13 -3.75 -11.27
CA GLY A 176 15.44 -3.99 -11.89
C GLY A 176 16.29 -5.05 -11.19
N ALA A 177 17.37 -5.46 -11.85
CA ALA A 177 18.33 -6.38 -11.27
C ALA A 177 19.11 -5.73 -10.12
N MET A 178 19.43 -6.51 -9.11
CA MET A 178 20.23 -6.08 -7.95
C MET A 178 21.47 -6.96 -7.83
N LEU A 179 22.61 -6.34 -7.58
CA LEU A 179 23.85 -7.02 -7.26
C LEU A 179 24.02 -7.05 -5.74
N ILE A 180 24.10 -8.24 -5.18
CA ILE A 180 24.17 -8.48 -3.73
C ILE A 180 25.52 -9.13 -3.39
N PRO A 181 26.48 -8.39 -2.88
CA PRO A 181 27.70 -8.97 -2.30
C PRO A 181 27.38 -9.62 -0.94
N ALA A 182 27.87 -10.82 -0.71
CA ALA A 182 27.67 -11.54 0.55
C ALA A 182 28.14 -10.72 1.77
N GLY A 183 27.33 -10.70 2.82
CA GLY A 183 27.65 -10.06 4.10
C GLY A 183 27.73 -8.53 4.07
N GLN A 184 27.37 -7.88 2.97
CA GLN A 184 27.45 -6.41 2.84
C GLN A 184 26.09 -5.72 2.79
N ILE A 185 25.02 -6.47 2.66
CA ILE A 185 23.66 -5.96 2.49
C ILE A 185 22.73 -6.62 3.49
N ILE A 186 22.01 -5.79 4.21
CA ILE A 186 20.87 -6.18 5.02
C ILE A 186 19.61 -5.90 4.21
N THR A 187 18.73 -6.86 4.12
CA THR A 187 17.45 -6.74 3.45
C THR A 187 16.33 -6.84 4.47
N TYR A 188 15.23 -6.15 4.23
CA TYR A 188 14.01 -6.37 4.98
C TYR A 188 12.84 -6.62 4.04
N SER A 189 11.90 -7.42 4.51
CA SER A 189 10.62 -7.67 3.85
C SER A 189 9.49 -7.50 4.85
N LEU A 190 8.45 -6.81 4.42
CA LEU A 190 7.25 -6.61 5.21
C LEU A 190 6.10 -7.37 4.55
N TYR A 191 5.61 -8.40 5.23
CA TYR A 191 4.51 -9.22 4.75
C TYR A 191 3.24 -8.82 5.50
N VAL A 192 2.24 -8.38 4.76
CA VAL A 192 0.99 -7.87 5.31
C VAL A 192 -0.22 -8.47 4.58
N PRO A 193 -1.37 -8.62 5.27
CA PRO A 193 -2.60 -8.99 4.60
C PRO A 193 -3.02 -7.88 3.63
N ALA A 194 -3.64 -8.25 2.52
CA ALA A 194 -4.09 -7.29 1.51
C ALA A 194 -5.03 -6.21 2.08
N SER A 195 -5.80 -6.54 3.12
CA SER A 195 -6.68 -5.59 3.80
C SER A 195 -5.97 -4.38 4.39
N LEU A 196 -4.69 -4.54 4.81
CA LEU A 196 -3.92 -3.43 5.40
C LEU A 196 -3.50 -2.38 4.36
N VAL A 197 -3.32 -2.80 3.11
CA VAL A 197 -2.92 -1.92 1.99
C VAL A 197 -4.05 -1.64 1.01
N GLN A 198 -5.24 -2.14 1.31
CA GLN A 198 -6.41 -1.95 0.45
C GLN A 198 -6.74 -0.46 0.31
N GLY A 199 -6.90 0.00 -0.93
CA GLY A 199 -7.15 1.41 -1.25
C GLY A 199 -5.92 2.31 -1.22
N MET A 200 -4.72 1.77 -0.96
CA MET A 200 -3.45 2.47 -1.15
C MET A 200 -3.03 2.37 -2.62
N THR A 201 -2.39 3.42 -3.13
CA THR A 201 -1.64 3.28 -4.38
C THR A 201 -0.34 2.52 -4.10
N PHE A 202 0.31 2.05 -5.16
CA PHE A 202 1.62 1.39 -5.04
C PHE A 202 2.65 2.28 -4.33
N ALA A 203 2.64 3.58 -4.63
CA ALA A 203 3.54 4.56 -3.99
C ALA A 203 3.21 4.79 -2.50
N ASP A 204 1.94 4.67 -2.10
CA ASP A 204 1.52 4.86 -0.70
C ASP A 204 1.82 3.64 0.18
N SER A 205 2.07 2.49 -0.43
CA SER A 205 2.38 1.24 0.28
C SER A 205 3.87 1.08 0.61
N TYR A 206 4.71 1.99 0.12
CA TYR A 206 6.14 2.10 0.40
C TYR A 206 6.40 3.30 1.32
#